data_91b062413f9828d863dc31f4ec71fa87
#
_entry.id   91b062413f9828d863dc31f4ec71fa87
#
_cell.length_a   1.000
_cell.length_b   1.000
_cell.length_c   1.000
_cell.angle_alpha   90.00
_cell.angle_beta   90.00
_cell.angle_gamma   90.00
#
_symmetry.space_group_name_H-M   'P 1'
#
loop_
_entity.id
_entity.type
_entity.pdbx_description
1 polymer ?
#
loop_
_entity_poly.entity_id
_entity_poly.type
_entity_poly.pdbx_seq_one_letter_code
_entity_poly.pdbx_strand_id
1 'polypeptide(L)'
;MVVAKFGMDASRLMASLHVKGHAGQNAPGNDIVCASASILAYTLAQNIKMSEERGHLKFSPKIKLKEGDSIITCRAKDDETYAEVLHTFLVIQTGYQLLAHNYPQYVAVDMFGQAE
;
A
#
# COMPACT_ATOMS: atom_id res chain seq x y z
N MET A 1 12.71 -3.22 10.74
CA MET A 1 11.24 -3.41 10.76
C MET A 1 10.63 -2.86 9.49
N VAL A 2 9.70 -3.60 8.92
CA VAL A 2 8.90 -3.14 7.78
C VAL A 2 7.69 -2.38 8.33
N VAL A 3 7.47 -1.15 7.86
CA VAL A 3 6.32 -0.33 8.27
C VAL A 3 5.49 -0.03 7.03
N ALA A 4 4.23 -0.46 7.03
CA ALA A 4 3.26 -0.16 5.99
C ALA A 4 2.34 0.96 6.49
N LYS A 5 2.44 2.13 5.87
CA LYS A 5 1.66 3.31 6.26
C LYS A 5 0.62 3.61 5.19
N PHE A 6 -0.65 3.56 5.59
CA PHE A 6 -1.78 3.87 4.73
C PHE A 6 -2.29 5.27 5.01
N GLY A 7 -2.57 6.02 3.94
CA GLY A 7 -3.12 7.35 4.03
C GLY A 7 -4.33 7.53 3.15
N MET A 8 -5.23 8.44 3.54
CA MET A 8 -6.36 8.85 2.73
C MET A 8 -6.65 10.33 2.91
N ASP A 9 -7.15 10.95 1.86
CA ASP A 9 -7.65 12.31 1.89
C ASP A 9 -8.93 12.37 1.07
N ALA A 10 -10.06 12.25 1.73
CA ALA A 10 -11.36 12.17 1.08
C ALA A 10 -11.70 13.47 0.32
N SER A 11 -11.25 14.62 0.81
CA SER A 11 -11.51 15.90 0.15
C SER A 11 -10.82 16.02 -1.20
N ARG A 12 -9.71 15.30 -1.38
CA ARG A 12 -8.93 15.26 -2.63
C ARG A 12 -9.10 13.94 -3.38
N LEU A 13 -9.91 13.02 -2.87
CA LEU A 13 -10.10 11.68 -3.43
C LEU A 13 -8.78 10.93 -3.56
N MET A 14 -7.91 11.05 -2.56
CA MET A 14 -6.57 10.46 -2.55
C MET A 14 -6.47 9.27 -1.61
N ALA A 15 -5.67 8.29 -2.01
CA ALA A 15 -5.27 7.17 -1.18
C ALA A 15 -3.79 6.86 -1.43
N SER A 16 -3.10 6.42 -0.38
CA SER A 16 -1.67 6.15 -0.47
C SER A 16 -1.26 4.96 0.39
N LEU A 17 -0.19 4.31 -0.04
CA LEU A 17 0.54 3.32 0.73
C LEU A 17 2.03 3.65 0.63
N HIS A 18 2.69 3.70 1.78
CA HIS A 18 4.14 3.82 1.84
C HIS A 18 4.68 2.67 2.67
N VAL A 19 5.51 1.84 2.08
CA VAL A 19 6.14 0.70 2.75
C VAL A 19 7.62 0.98 2.89
N LYS A 20 8.09 1.06 4.13
CA LYS A 20 9.49 1.37 4.44
C LYS A 20 10.12 0.31 5.33
N GLY A 21 11.39 0.09 5.10
CA GLY A 21 12.24 -0.69 5.97
C GLY A 21 12.42 -2.14 5.55
N HIS A 22 13.17 -2.84 6.37
CA HIS A 22 13.50 -4.25 6.18
C HIS A 22 13.24 -5.01 7.47
N ALA A 23 12.98 -6.32 7.35
CA ALA A 23 12.71 -7.17 8.52
C ALA A 23 13.93 -7.35 9.43
N GLY A 24 15.11 -7.02 8.93
CA GLY A 24 16.37 -7.20 9.64
C GLY A 24 17.18 -8.35 9.02
N GLN A 25 18.49 -8.16 8.96
CA GLN A 25 19.37 -9.00 8.18
C GLN A 25 19.39 -10.47 8.63
N ASN A 26 19.30 -10.69 9.94
CA ASN A 26 19.35 -12.04 10.53
C ASN A 26 18.04 -12.44 11.19
N ALA A 27 16.95 -11.74 10.86
CA ALA A 27 15.65 -12.04 11.47
C ALA A 27 15.10 -13.36 10.95
N PRO A 28 14.60 -14.25 11.83
CA PRO A 28 13.89 -15.44 11.37
C PRO A 28 12.69 -15.04 10.51
N GLY A 29 12.53 -15.69 9.36
CA GLY A 29 11.45 -15.37 8.42
C GLY A 29 11.67 -14.11 7.60
N ASN A 30 12.88 -13.56 7.60
CA ASN A 30 13.19 -12.33 6.85
C ASN A 30 12.78 -12.43 5.38
N ASP A 31 13.11 -13.51 4.69
CA ASP A 31 12.77 -13.69 3.27
C ASP A 31 11.27 -13.78 3.07
N ILE A 32 10.55 -14.43 3.97
CA ILE A 32 9.09 -14.56 3.92
C ILE A 32 8.45 -13.20 4.13
N VAL A 33 8.89 -12.45 5.12
CA VAL A 33 8.34 -11.11 5.43
C VAL A 33 8.58 -10.16 4.26
N CYS A 34 9.79 -10.09 3.75
CA CYS A 34 10.13 -9.20 2.64
C CYS A 34 9.37 -9.56 1.36
N ALA A 35 9.29 -10.85 1.04
CA ALA A 35 8.55 -11.32 -0.13
C ALA A 35 7.06 -11.03 -0.01
N SER A 36 6.48 -11.26 1.16
CA SER A 36 5.06 -11.01 1.42
C SER A 36 4.73 -9.52 1.34
N ALA A 37 5.55 -8.68 1.97
CA ALA A 37 5.38 -7.23 1.91
C ALA A 37 5.48 -6.72 0.47
N SER A 38 6.41 -7.27 -0.32
CA SER A 38 6.61 -6.88 -1.71
C SER A 38 5.43 -7.28 -2.58
N ILE A 39 4.93 -8.51 -2.46
CA ILE A 39 3.81 -8.96 -3.30
C ILE A 39 2.53 -8.16 -3.01
N LEU A 40 2.30 -7.77 -1.76
CA LEU A 40 1.16 -6.92 -1.42
C LEU A 40 1.27 -5.54 -2.09
N ALA A 41 2.45 -4.93 -2.04
CA ALA A 41 2.68 -3.64 -2.69
C ALA A 41 2.56 -3.74 -4.21
N TYR A 42 3.11 -4.79 -4.81
CA TYR A 42 3.04 -5.01 -6.26
C TYR A 42 1.61 -5.27 -6.72
N THR A 43 0.83 -6.02 -5.93
CA THR A 43 -0.58 -6.29 -6.23
C THR A 43 -1.38 -4.99 -6.23
N LEU A 44 -1.18 -4.14 -5.23
CA LEU A 44 -1.82 -2.83 -5.20
C LEU A 44 -1.42 -1.98 -6.41
N ALA A 45 -0.12 -1.89 -6.68
CA ALA A 45 0.39 -1.11 -7.81
C ALA A 45 -0.23 -1.57 -9.13
N GLN A 46 -0.32 -2.88 -9.36
CA GLN A 46 -0.92 -3.42 -10.57
C GLN A 46 -2.39 -3.06 -10.68
N ASN A 47 -3.13 -3.15 -9.56
CA ASN A 47 -4.55 -2.77 -9.53
C ASN A 47 -4.75 -1.29 -9.83
N ILE A 48 -3.89 -0.44 -9.30
CA ILE A 48 -3.98 1.00 -9.55
C ILE A 48 -3.67 1.33 -11.02
N LYS A 49 -2.72 0.64 -11.64
CA LYS A 49 -2.46 0.76 -13.08
C LYS A 49 -3.68 0.36 -13.91
N MET A 50 -4.36 -0.71 -13.51
CA MET A 50 -5.61 -1.13 -14.16
C MET A 50 -6.71 -0.08 -14.00
N SER A 51 -6.79 0.56 -12.84
CA SER A 51 -7.74 1.67 -12.61
C SER A 51 -7.43 2.85 -13.51
N GLU A 52 -6.16 3.16 -13.73
CA GLU A 52 -5.74 4.20 -14.67
C GLU A 52 -6.18 3.87 -16.09
N GLU A 53 -5.96 2.65 -16.55
CA GLU A 53 -6.34 2.18 -17.87
C GLU A 53 -7.85 2.27 -18.09
N ARG A 54 -8.64 2.07 -17.02
CA ARG A 54 -10.10 2.18 -17.07
C ARG A 54 -10.61 3.63 -17.00
N GLY A 55 -9.71 4.59 -16.89
CA GLY A 55 -10.07 5.99 -16.78
C GLY A 55 -10.64 6.39 -15.41
N HIS A 56 -10.33 5.67 -14.35
CA HIS A 56 -10.85 5.93 -13.01
C HIS A 56 -10.04 6.95 -12.22
N LEU A 57 -8.85 7.31 -12.69
CA LEU A 57 -7.98 8.23 -11.97
C LEU A 57 -7.96 9.60 -12.61
N LYS A 58 -7.84 10.63 -11.78
CA LYS A 58 -7.76 12.03 -12.23
C LYS A 58 -6.42 12.35 -12.86
N PHE A 59 -5.35 11.76 -12.31
CA PHE A 59 -3.97 11.93 -12.78
C PHE A 59 -3.30 10.57 -12.84
N SER A 60 -2.16 10.49 -13.52
CA SER A 60 -1.32 9.31 -13.45
C SER A 60 -0.88 9.05 -12.01
N PRO A 61 -0.98 7.81 -11.53
CA PRO A 61 -0.59 7.49 -10.16
C PRO A 61 0.91 7.61 -9.97
N LYS A 62 1.31 7.90 -8.74
CA LYS A 62 2.71 7.83 -8.35
C LYS A 62 2.99 6.43 -7.85
N ILE A 63 3.83 5.69 -8.56
CA ILE A 63 4.20 4.32 -8.20
C ILE A 63 5.72 4.21 -8.21
N LYS A 64 6.28 3.88 -7.06
CA LYS A 64 7.69 3.59 -6.89
C LYS A 64 7.79 2.27 -6.15
N LEU A 65 8.34 1.26 -6.79
CA LEU A 65 8.50 -0.07 -6.23
C LEU A 65 9.99 -0.36 -6.08
N LYS A 66 10.51 -0.01 -4.92
CA LYS A 66 11.91 -0.23 -4.57
C LYS A 66 11.98 -1.02 -3.27
N GLU A 67 12.86 -2.01 -3.21
CA GLU A 67 13.07 -2.75 -1.97
C GLU A 67 13.39 -1.82 -0.83
N GLY A 68 12.67 -1.94 0.27
CA GLY A 68 12.84 -1.10 1.45
C GLY A 68 12.19 0.28 1.37
N ASP A 69 11.63 0.68 0.23
CA ASP A 69 11.00 1.99 0.08
C ASP A 69 10.06 2.02 -1.13
N SER A 70 8.82 1.61 -0.93
CA SER A 70 7.80 1.60 -1.98
C SER A 70 6.70 2.60 -1.67
N ILE A 71 6.26 3.33 -2.69
CA ILE A 71 5.20 4.32 -2.59
C ILE A 71 4.18 4.07 -3.69
N ILE A 72 2.91 4.06 -3.33
CA ILE A 72 1.79 4.01 -4.27
C ILE A 72 0.80 5.08 -3.82
N THR A 73 0.62 6.11 -4.65
CA THR A 73 -0.33 7.19 -4.38
C THR A 73 -1.18 7.41 -5.60
N CYS A 74 -2.49 7.54 -5.40
CA CYS A 74 -3.39 7.82 -6.50
C CYS A 74 -4.50 8.78 -6.10
N ARG A 75 -5.13 9.38 -7.11
CA ARG A 75 -6.26 10.27 -6.94
C ARG A 75 -7.37 9.85 -7.90
N ALA A 76 -8.52 9.48 -7.33
CA ALA A 76 -9.67 9.07 -8.12
C ALA A 76 -10.31 10.28 -8.81
N LYS A 77 -11.06 10.05 -9.88
CA LYS A 77 -11.69 11.12 -10.64
C LYS A 77 -12.98 11.64 -10.02
N ASP A 78 -13.69 10.80 -9.25
CA ASP A 78 -14.97 11.15 -8.62
C ASP A 78 -15.21 10.30 -7.38
N ASP A 79 -16.29 10.57 -6.65
CA ASP A 79 -16.61 9.88 -5.41
C ASP A 79 -16.86 8.39 -5.61
N GLU A 80 -17.53 8.01 -6.70
CA GLU A 80 -17.84 6.61 -6.98
C GLU A 80 -16.57 5.79 -7.21
N THR A 81 -15.67 6.29 -8.05
CA THR A 81 -14.40 5.60 -8.30
C THR A 81 -13.48 5.65 -7.10
N TYR A 82 -13.57 6.70 -6.27
CA TYR A 82 -12.82 6.76 -5.02
C TYR A 82 -13.21 5.64 -4.07
N ALA A 83 -14.50 5.35 -3.95
CA ALA A 83 -14.97 4.25 -3.09
C ALA A 83 -14.36 2.92 -3.53
N GLU A 84 -14.29 2.66 -4.84
CA GLU A 84 -13.70 1.44 -5.39
C GLU A 84 -12.18 1.38 -5.12
N VAL A 85 -11.48 2.47 -5.37
CA VAL A 85 -10.04 2.58 -5.15
C VAL A 85 -9.72 2.38 -3.66
N LEU A 86 -10.48 3.05 -2.79
CA LEU A 86 -10.28 2.94 -1.35
C LEU A 86 -10.51 1.52 -0.86
N HIS A 87 -11.51 0.82 -1.42
CA HIS A 87 -11.75 -0.58 -1.09
C HIS A 87 -10.54 -1.45 -1.44
N THR A 88 -9.92 -1.21 -2.58
CA THR A 88 -8.69 -1.92 -2.97
C THR A 88 -7.57 -1.70 -1.95
N PHE A 89 -7.38 -0.45 -1.51
CA PHE A 89 -6.39 -0.15 -0.46
C PHE A 89 -6.72 -0.87 0.84
N LEU A 90 -8.01 -0.95 1.21
CA LEU A 90 -8.44 -1.66 2.44
C LEU A 90 -8.15 -3.16 2.38
N VAL A 91 -8.34 -3.78 1.22
CA VAL A 91 -8.01 -5.21 1.03
C VAL A 91 -6.51 -5.43 1.22
N ILE A 92 -5.69 -4.58 0.63
CA ILE A 92 -4.22 -4.66 0.77
C ILE A 92 -3.79 -4.40 2.22
N GLN A 93 -4.44 -3.44 2.90
CA GLN A 93 -4.19 -3.18 4.32
C GLN A 93 -4.46 -4.43 5.16
N THR A 94 -5.54 -5.15 4.87
CA THR A 94 -5.85 -6.42 5.55
C THR A 94 -4.69 -7.41 5.41
N GLY A 95 -4.09 -7.49 4.22
CA GLY A 95 -2.91 -8.32 3.99
C GLY A 95 -1.73 -7.95 4.87
N TYR A 96 -1.43 -6.65 4.99
CA TYR A 96 -0.36 -6.19 5.87
C TYR A 96 -0.69 -6.42 7.35
N GLN A 97 -1.96 -6.29 7.74
CA GLN A 97 -2.39 -6.59 9.11
C GLN A 97 -2.18 -8.06 9.46
N LEU A 98 -2.51 -8.97 8.52
CA LEU A 98 -2.25 -10.39 8.71
C LEU A 98 -0.75 -10.67 8.82
N LEU A 99 0.05 -10.01 7.99
CA LEU A 99 1.50 -10.15 8.04
C LEU A 99 2.05 -9.66 9.39
N ALA A 100 1.58 -8.52 9.87
CA ALA A 100 1.97 -7.96 11.18
C ALA A 100 1.51 -8.86 12.33
N HIS A 101 0.34 -9.48 12.22
CA HIS A 101 -0.16 -10.41 13.23
C HIS A 101 0.74 -11.64 13.34
N ASN A 102 1.21 -12.16 12.21
CA ASN A 102 2.07 -13.34 12.19
C ASN A 102 3.53 -13.02 12.50
N TYR A 103 3.98 -11.81 12.21
CA TYR A 103 5.38 -11.38 12.40
C TYR A 103 5.46 -10.02 13.10
N PRO A 104 4.91 -9.92 14.34
CA PRO A 104 4.79 -8.61 15.01
C PRO A 104 6.11 -7.93 15.35
N GLN A 105 7.20 -8.70 15.39
CA GLN A 105 8.54 -8.16 15.66
C GLN A 105 9.16 -7.51 14.41
N TYR A 106 8.62 -7.79 13.23
CA TYR A 106 9.22 -7.39 11.96
C TYR A 106 8.33 -6.52 11.09
N VAL A 107 7.04 -6.45 11.38
CA VAL A 107 6.06 -5.69 10.59
C VAL A 107 5.16 -4.89 11.48
N ALA A 108 4.97 -3.63 11.14
CA ALA A 108 3.98 -2.75 11.76
C ALA A 108 3.13 -2.10 10.66
N VAL A 109 1.89 -1.79 11.00
CA VAL A 109 0.94 -1.14 10.09
C VAL A 109 0.42 0.13 10.74
N ASP A 110 0.56 1.27 10.03
CA ASP A 110 -0.09 2.52 10.39
C ASP A 110 -1.37 2.64 9.59
N MET A 111 -2.48 2.71 10.29
CA MET A 111 -3.82 2.82 9.70
C MET A 111 -4.08 4.23 9.19
N PHE A 112 -5.02 4.36 8.29
CA PHE A 112 -5.29 5.57 7.54
C PHE A 112 -5.08 6.89 8.30
N GLY A 113 -4.01 7.61 7.92
CA GLY A 113 -3.78 8.99 8.27
C GLY A 113 -4.03 9.88 7.06
N GLN A 114 -3.45 11.08 7.06
CA GLN A 114 -3.53 11.98 5.93
C GLN A 114 -2.69 11.44 4.77
N ALA A 115 -3.28 11.33 3.58
CA ALA A 115 -2.55 10.91 2.37
C ALA A 115 -1.51 11.96 1.98
N GLU A 116 -0.34 11.50 1.58
CA GLU A 116 0.78 12.35 1.18
C GLU A 116 0.86 12.62 -0.31
#